data_385873e74cef4d5112538e1275a9d03f
#
_entry.id   385873e74cef4d5112538e1275a9d03f
#
_cell.length_a   1.000
_cell.length_b   1.000
_cell.length_c   1.000
_cell.angle_alpha   90.00
_cell.angle_beta   90.00
_cell.angle_gamma   90.00
#
_symmetry.space_group_name_H-M   'P 1'
#
loop_
_entity.id
_entity.type
_entity.pdbx_description
1 polymer ?
#
loop_
_entity_poly.entity_id
_entity_poly.type
_entity_poly.pdbx_seq_one_letter_code
_entity_poly.pdbx_strand_id
1 'polypeptide(L)'
;SIVKDRITGEEIEIVSQYAIGGDGDNSVVVKEIGFPTEGRMGLGAAVNVWLEADLAKYTAHRPGVLYWMTQPGNNYWVGSGTWISVRPWNEWVLLFMYDPAQGEPDLSEAAVIERARATIGDPDIPIKVKAISKWTINQVVARKMNQGRVLIAGNAAHRHPPANGLG
;
A
#
# COMPACT_ATOMS: atom_id res chain seq x y z
N SER A 1 22.70 -17.28 8.88
CA SER A 1 22.32 -15.90 8.43
C SER A 1 23.32 -14.91 8.98
N ILE A 2 23.70 -13.95 8.15
CA ILE A 2 24.50 -12.80 8.58
C ILE A 2 23.57 -11.59 8.62
N VAL A 3 23.48 -10.94 9.76
CA VAL A 3 22.70 -9.72 9.95
C VAL A 3 23.62 -8.56 10.32
N LYS A 4 23.30 -7.37 9.86
CA LYS A 4 24.07 -6.16 10.15
C LYS A 4 23.28 -5.27 11.09
N ASP A 5 23.86 -4.95 12.23
CA ASP A 5 23.30 -3.92 13.11
C ASP A 5 23.34 -2.56 12.41
N ARG A 6 22.19 -1.91 12.31
CA ARG A 6 22.06 -0.64 11.58
C ARG A 6 22.62 0.55 12.32
N ILE A 7 22.83 0.42 13.64
CA ILE A 7 23.35 1.49 14.51
C ILE A 7 24.87 1.38 14.61
N THR A 8 25.37 0.18 14.93
CA THR A 8 26.82 -0.03 15.14
C THR A 8 27.55 -0.40 13.86
N GLY A 9 26.85 -0.95 12.87
CA GLY A 9 27.44 -1.49 11.64
C GLY A 9 28.07 -2.86 11.81
N GLU A 10 27.98 -3.45 13.00
CA GLU A 10 28.53 -4.77 13.31
C GLU A 10 27.78 -5.87 12.57
N GLU A 11 28.51 -6.85 12.06
CA GLU A 11 27.94 -8.06 11.45
C GLU A 11 27.90 -9.18 12.49
N ILE A 12 26.71 -9.77 12.62
CA ILE A 12 26.44 -10.83 13.58
C ILE A 12 26.01 -12.08 12.81
N GLU A 13 26.68 -13.19 13.05
CA GLU A 13 26.27 -14.48 12.52
C GLU A 13 25.22 -15.13 13.43
N ILE A 14 24.03 -15.41 12.85
CA ILE A 14 22.95 -16.14 13.53
C ILE A 14 22.87 -17.55 12.95
N VAL A 15 23.16 -18.54 13.80
CA VAL A 15 23.01 -19.97 13.48
C VAL A 15 21.67 -20.45 14.03
N SER A 16 20.81 -21.00 13.17
CA SER A 16 19.49 -21.51 13.54
C SER A 16 19.18 -22.82 12.83
N GLN A 17 18.30 -23.63 13.41
CA GLN A 17 17.83 -24.86 12.77
C GLN A 17 16.85 -24.56 11.62
N TYR A 18 16.05 -23.51 11.74
CA TYR A 18 15.09 -23.04 10.75
C TYR A 18 15.18 -21.54 10.62
N ALA A 19 14.82 -21.04 9.43
CA ALA A 19 14.65 -19.62 9.17
C ALA A 19 13.27 -19.37 8.58
N ILE A 20 12.64 -18.25 8.96
CA ILE A 20 11.34 -17.83 8.42
C ILE A 20 11.51 -16.45 7.79
N GLY A 21 11.32 -16.35 6.48
CA GLY A 21 11.29 -15.10 5.72
C GLY A 21 9.88 -14.51 5.73
N GLY A 22 9.65 -13.51 6.57
CA GLY A 22 8.44 -12.69 6.59
C GLY A 22 8.75 -11.23 6.23
N ASP A 23 9.68 -11.02 5.29
CA ASP A 23 10.34 -9.75 4.97
C ASP A 23 9.67 -8.99 3.82
N GLY A 24 8.41 -9.30 3.55
CA GLY A 24 7.55 -8.53 2.67
C GLY A 24 7.69 -8.85 1.18
N ASP A 25 7.15 -7.97 0.35
CA ASP A 25 7.05 -8.16 -1.10
C ASP A 25 8.41 -8.04 -1.83
N ASN A 26 9.37 -7.36 -1.24
CA ASN A 26 10.74 -7.26 -1.72
C ASN A 26 11.70 -8.26 -1.07
N SER A 27 11.16 -9.38 -0.57
CA SER A 27 11.86 -10.38 0.23
C SER A 27 13.27 -10.70 -0.26
N VAL A 28 14.25 -10.47 0.61
CA VAL A 28 15.63 -10.89 0.42
C VAL A 28 15.71 -12.41 0.49
N VAL A 29 14.96 -13.03 1.41
CA VAL A 29 14.96 -14.49 1.59
C VAL A 29 14.47 -15.20 0.33
N VAL A 30 13.40 -14.68 -0.30
CA VAL A 30 12.88 -15.24 -1.57
C VAL A 30 13.93 -15.16 -2.68
N LYS A 31 14.64 -14.04 -2.79
CA LYS A 31 15.65 -13.81 -3.82
C LYS A 31 16.88 -14.68 -3.61
N GLU A 32 17.44 -14.69 -2.40
CA GLU A 32 18.69 -15.40 -2.08
C GLU A 32 18.52 -16.91 -2.11
N ILE A 33 17.38 -17.43 -1.64
CA ILE A 33 17.11 -18.87 -1.63
C ILE A 33 16.56 -19.36 -2.97
N GLY A 34 16.03 -18.46 -3.80
CA GLY A 34 15.50 -18.80 -5.12
C GLY A 34 14.14 -19.49 -5.06
N PHE A 35 13.22 -19.02 -4.20
CA PHE A 35 11.87 -19.55 -4.17
C PHE A 35 11.14 -19.29 -5.49
N PRO A 36 10.61 -20.34 -6.16
CA PRO A 36 9.85 -20.16 -7.39
C PRO A 36 8.50 -19.51 -7.09
N THR A 37 8.20 -18.44 -7.79
CA THR A 37 6.91 -17.73 -7.70
C THR A 37 6.15 -17.84 -9.02
N GLU A 38 4.83 -17.74 -8.95
CA GLU A 38 3.94 -17.65 -10.11
C GLU A 38 2.91 -16.56 -9.92
N GLY A 39 2.37 -16.05 -11.03
CA GLY A 39 1.37 -14.99 -11.02
C GLY A 39 1.72 -13.83 -11.92
N ARG A 40 1.06 -12.69 -11.69
CA ARG A 40 1.25 -11.46 -12.46
C ARG A 40 1.63 -10.30 -11.56
N MET A 41 2.62 -9.55 -12.00
CA MET A 41 3.04 -8.30 -11.37
C MET A 41 2.58 -7.11 -12.23
N GLY A 42 2.44 -5.94 -11.60
CA GLY A 42 2.12 -4.72 -12.33
C GLY A 42 0.68 -4.65 -12.84
N LEU A 43 -0.28 -5.25 -12.14
CA LEU A 43 -1.69 -5.21 -12.52
C LEU A 43 -2.31 -3.82 -12.42
N GLY A 44 -1.71 -2.92 -11.68
CA GLY A 44 -2.12 -1.54 -11.52
C GLY A 44 -1.17 -0.80 -10.59
N ALA A 45 -1.23 0.52 -10.63
CA ALA A 45 -0.46 1.39 -9.76
C ALA A 45 -1.39 2.23 -8.89
N ALA A 46 -1.00 2.46 -7.65
CA ALA A 46 -1.78 3.20 -6.69
C ALA A 46 -0.91 4.13 -5.84
N VAL A 47 -1.54 5.18 -5.36
CA VAL A 47 -0.98 6.15 -4.44
C VAL A 47 -1.82 6.18 -3.17
N ASN A 48 -1.14 6.13 -2.03
CA ASN A 48 -1.73 6.43 -0.73
C ASN A 48 -1.25 7.80 -0.28
N VAL A 49 -2.18 8.67 0.06
CA VAL A 49 -1.91 9.95 0.70
C VAL A 49 -2.43 9.89 2.13
N TRP A 50 -1.54 9.81 3.08
CA TRP A 50 -1.89 9.89 4.49
C TRP A 50 -2.00 11.36 4.89
N LEU A 51 -3.14 11.76 5.43
CA LEU A 51 -3.45 13.15 5.67
C LEU A 51 -4.34 13.37 6.92
N GLU A 52 -4.33 14.61 7.40
CA GLU A 52 -5.25 15.11 8.42
C GLU A 52 -6.26 16.04 7.75
N ALA A 53 -7.55 15.79 8.00
CA ALA A 53 -8.68 16.63 7.61
C ALA A 53 -9.87 16.32 8.52
N ASP A 54 -10.59 17.33 8.99
CA ASP A 54 -11.85 17.12 9.71
C ASP A 54 -12.98 16.85 8.73
N LEU A 55 -13.33 15.57 8.59
CA LEU A 55 -14.42 15.09 7.74
C LEU A 55 -15.70 14.78 8.51
N ALA A 56 -15.83 15.18 9.78
CA ALA A 56 -17.01 14.88 10.60
C ALA A 56 -18.31 15.34 9.93
N LYS A 57 -18.32 16.53 9.32
CA LYS A 57 -19.47 17.07 8.58
C LYS A 57 -19.98 16.13 7.49
N TYR A 58 -19.08 15.36 6.86
CA TYR A 58 -19.42 14.50 5.72
C TYR A 58 -19.63 13.04 6.12
N THR A 59 -19.07 12.60 7.24
CA THR A 59 -18.97 11.19 7.58
C THR A 59 -19.66 10.80 8.88
N ALA A 60 -19.83 11.72 9.85
CA ALA A 60 -20.37 11.36 11.16
C ALA A 60 -21.81 10.83 11.12
N HIS A 61 -22.63 11.28 10.16
CA HIS A 61 -23.99 10.80 9.97
C HIS A 61 -24.07 9.43 9.28
N ARG A 62 -22.99 8.96 8.67
CA ARG A 62 -22.84 7.65 8.03
C ARG A 62 -21.45 7.08 8.35
N PRO A 63 -21.19 6.71 9.61
CA PRO A 63 -19.88 6.25 10.02
C PRO A 63 -19.48 4.98 9.29
N GLY A 64 -18.27 5.02 8.72
CA GLY A 64 -17.68 3.90 7.99
C GLY A 64 -16.16 3.94 8.08
N VAL A 65 -15.53 2.81 7.80
CA VAL A 65 -14.08 2.71 7.73
C VAL A 65 -13.58 3.09 6.34
N LEU A 66 -14.40 2.87 5.30
CA LEU A 66 -14.03 3.03 3.92
C LEU A 66 -15.15 3.72 3.15
N TYR A 67 -14.80 4.77 2.40
CA TYR A 67 -15.69 5.53 1.54
C TYR A 67 -15.15 5.51 0.11
N TRP A 68 -15.92 4.94 -0.80
CA TRP A 68 -15.59 4.95 -2.22
C TRP A 68 -16.23 6.17 -2.89
N MET A 69 -15.38 6.99 -3.50
CA MET A 69 -15.81 8.21 -4.19
C MET A 69 -15.99 7.91 -5.67
N THR A 70 -17.21 8.04 -6.15
CA THR A 70 -17.55 7.86 -7.55
C THR A 70 -17.97 9.19 -8.14
N GLN A 71 -17.13 9.79 -8.98
CA GLN A 71 -17.40 11.06 -9.62
C GLN A 71 -17.53 10.85 -11.14
N PRO A 72 -18.44 11.60 -11.82
CA PRO A 72 -18.53 11.54 -13.28
C PRO A 72 -17.19 11.90 -13.94
N GLY A 73 -16.88 11.21 -15.05
CA GLY A 73 -15.69 11.48 -15.83
C GLY A 73 -14.42 10.77 -15.34
N ASN A 74 -14.45 10.10 -14.20
CA ASN A 74 -13.34 9.24 -13.78
C ASN A 74 -13.51 7.83 -14.35
N ASN A 75 -12.61 7.46 -15.26
CA ASN A 75 -12.66 6.18 -15.97
C ASN A 75 -11.84 5.07 -15.31
N TYR A 76 -11.20 5.35 -14.19
CA TYR A 76 -10.40 4.33 -13.51
C TYR A 76 -11.28 3.43 -12.65
N TRP A 77 -11.03 2.13 -12.67
CA TRP A 77 -11.91 1.08 -12.11
C TRP A 77 -12.16 1.14 -10.60
N VAL A 78 -11.48 2.01 -9.86
CA VAL A 78 -11.70 2.22 -8.40
C VAL A 78 -12.34 3.58 -8.12
N GLY A 79 -12.89 4.25 -9.12
CA GLY A 79 -13.49 5.57 -8.98
C GLY A 79 -12.45 6.70 -8.78
N SER A 80 -12.92 7.83 -8.28
CA SER A 80 -12.08 9.03 -8.09
C SER A 80 -11.08 8.90 -6.96
N GLY A 81 -11.36 8.01 -6.02
CA GLY A 81 -10.52 7.72 -4.86
C GLY A 81 -11.28 6.93 -3.81
N THR A 82 -10.54 6.37 -2.88
CA THR A 82 -11.08 5.67 -1.71
C THR A 82 -10.52 6.33 -0.46
N TRP A 83 -11.41 6.76 0.41
CA TRP A 83 -11.05 7.31 1.70
C TRP A 83 -11.14 6.24 2.78
N ILE A 84 -10.05 6.04 3.50
CA ILE A 84 -9.92 5.04 4.57
C ILE A 84 -9.70 5.78 5.88
N SER A 85 -10.58 5.59 6.85
CA SER A 85 -10.47 6.20 8.17
C SER A 85 -9.36 5.51 8.98
N VAL A 86 -8.35 6.28 9.37
CA VAL A 86 -7.29 5.86 10.31
C VAL A 86 -7.72 6.22 11.72
N ARG A 87 -8.17 7.45 11.91
CA ARG A 87 -8.76 7.95 13.15
C ARG A 87 -10.01 8.76 12.82
N PRO A 88 -11.19 8.31 13.23
CA PRO A 88 -12.41 9.07 13.00
C PRO A 88 -12.34 10.39 13.79
N TRP A 89 -12.57 11.53 13.21
CA TRP A 89 -12.93 11.85 11.82
C TRP A 89 -11.84 12.72 11.19
N ASN A 90 -10.65 12.68 11.77
CA ASN A 90 -9.58 13.67 11.59
C ASN A 90 -8.37 13.13 10.83
N GLU A 91 -8.22 11.82 10.69
CA GLU A 91 -7.03 11.21 10.08
C GLU A 91 -7.42 10.13 9.07
N TRP A 92 -6.88 10.25 7.87
CA TRP A 92 -7.36 9.51 6.71
C TRP A 92 -6.21 9.07 5.80
N VAL A 93 -6.46 8.03 5.04
CA VAL A 93 -5.69 7.71 3.83
C VAL A 93 -6.61 7.88 2.64
N LEU A 94 -6.24 8.78 1.72
CA LEU A 94 -6.82 8.83 0.38
C LEU A 94 -5.99 7.89 -0.52
N LEU A 95 -6.62 6.85 -1.00
CA LEU A 95 -6.08 5.95 -2.01
C LEU A 95 -6.67 6.30 -3.37
N PHE A 96 -5.82 6.46 -4.38
CA PHE A 96 -6.25 6.56 -5.77
C PHE A 96 -5.34 5.76 -6.67
N MET A 97 -5.88 5.33 -7.79
CA MET A 97 -5.13 4.56 -8.79
C MET A 97 -4.80 5.42 -10.00
N TYR A 98 -3.78 5.03 -10.73
CA TYR A 98 -3.42 5.64 -12.00
C TYR A 98 -2.90 4.59 -12.98
N ASP A 99 -2.93 4.93 -14.25
CA ASP A 99 -2.37 4.12 -15.32
C ASP A 99 -0.93 4.59 -15.61
N PRO A 100 0.09 3.77 -15.30
CA PRO A 100 1.47 4.12 -15.58
C PRO A 100 1.76 4.40 -17.06
N ALA A 101 0.95 3.87 -17.98
CA ALA A 101 1.10 4.14 -19.40
C ALA A 101 0.73 5.59 -19.78
N GLN A 102 -0.06 6.26 -18.95
CA GLN A 102 -0.39 7.68 -19.11
C GLN A 102 0.59 8.61 -18.41
N GLY A 103 1.59 8.06 -17.75
CA GLY A 103 2.60 8.79 -16.99
C GLY A 103 2.35 8.77 -15.49
N GLU A 104 3.35 9.26 -14.75
CA GLU A 104 3.27 9.39 -13.30
C GLU A 104 2.41 10.60 -12.91
N PRO A 105 1.53 10.46 -11.90
CA PRO A 105 0.74 11.59 -11.41
C PRO A 105 1.65 12.60 -10.70
N ASP A 106 1.27 13.88 -10.75
CA ASP A 106 1.88 14.88 -9.89
C ASP A 106 1.55 14.58 -8.42
N LEU A 107 2.59 14.34 -7.64
CA LEU A 107 2.52 14.04 -6.21
C LEU A 107 3.05 15.19 -5.35
N SER A 108 3.14 16.40 -5.91
CA SER A 108 3.37 17.59 -5.09
C SER A 108 2.27 17.74 -4.04
N GLU A 109 2.60 18.33 -2.91
CA GLU A 109 1.63 18.54 -1.82
C GLU A 109 0.39 19.30 -2.32
N ALA A 110 0.60 20.32 -3.17
CA ALA A 110 -0.49 21.08 -3.76
C ALA A 110 -1.43 20.22 -4.62
N ALA A 111 -0.88 19.36 -5.49
CA ALA A 111 -1.65 18.50 -6.38
C ALA A 111 -2.45 17.46 -5.61
N VAL A 112 -1.88 16.85 -4.57
CA VAL A 112 -2.61 15.85 -3.76
C VAL A 112 -3.68 16.50 -2.88
N ILE A 113 -3.48 17.74 -2.39
CA ILE A 113 -4.50 18.51 -1.67
C ILE A 113 -5.64 18.86 -2.60
N GLU A 114 -5.37 19.36 -3.80
CA GLU A 114 -6.38 19.65 -4.81
C GLU A 114 -7.23 18.41 -5.14
N ARG A 115 -6.58 17.28 -5.38
CA ARG A 115 -7.27 16.00 -5.61
C ARG A 115 -8.14 15.59 -4.40
N ALA A 116 -7.62 15.72 -3.20
CA ALA A 116 -8.36 15.39 -1.98
C ALA A 116 -9.61 16.26 -1.84
N ARG A 117 -9.48 17.56 -2.02
CA ARG A 117 -10.60 18.53 -2.02
C ARG A 117 -11.64 18.22 -3.09
N ALA A 118 -11.18 17.90 -4.30
CA ALA A 118 -12.06 17.53 -5.41
C ALA A 118 -12.86 16.27 -5.09
N THR A 119 -12.24 15.24 -4.47
CA THR A 119 -12.96 14.02 -4.10
C THR A 119 -13.94 14.21 -2.95
N ILE A 120 -13.70 15.14 -2.03
CA ILE A 120 -14.62 15.53 -0.95
C ILE A 120 -15.76 16.40 -1.51
N GLY A 121 -15.48 17.20 -2.53
CA GLY A 121 -16.40 18.22 -3.06
C GLY A 121 -16.41 19.51 -2.22
N ASP A 122 -15.33 19.78 -1.48
CA ASP A 122 -15.14 20.98 -0.67
C ASP A 122 -13.76 21.59 -0.96
N PRO A 123 -13.70 22.70 -1.75
CA PRO A 123 -12.44 23.32 -2.14
C PRO A 123 -11.72 24.02 -1.00
N ASP A 124 -12.41 24.33 0.09
CA ASP A 124 -11.88 25.16 1.17
C ASP A 124 -11.46 24.34 2.40
N ILE A 125 -11.76 23.03 2.41
CA ILE A 125 -11.45 22.22 3.58
C ILE A 125 -9.95 22.22 3.88
N PRO A 126 -9.54 22.48 5.14
CA PRO A 126 -8.15 22.40 5.55
C PRO A 126 -7.64 20.95 5.47
N ILE A 127 -6.51 20.75 4.78
CA ILE A 127 -5.87 19.45 4.64
C ILE A 127 -4.39 19.61 4.96
N LYS A 128 -3.86 18.68 5.75
CA LYS A 128 -2.42 18.57 6.04
C LYS A 128 -1.93 17.20 5.61
N VAL A 129 -1.04 17.16 4.64
CA VAL A 129 -0.41 15.92 4.17
C VAL A 129 0.64 15.46 5.18
N LYS A 130 0.62 14.18 5.53
CA LYS A 130 1.60 13.54 6.42
C LYS A 130 2.61 12.72 5.68
N ALA A 131 2.15 11.92 4.72
CA ALA A 131 3.01 11.08 3.89
C ALA A 131 2.32 10.71 2.58
N ILE A 132 3.14 10.46 1.57
CA ILE A 132 2.70 9.96 0.26
C ILE A 132 3.52 8.72 -0.05
N SER A 133 2.86 7.64 -0.50
CA SER A 133 3.52 6.43 -0.93
C SER A 133 2.89 5.86 -2.19
N LYS A 134 3.72 5.31 -3.06
CA LYS A 134 3.28 4.57 -4.25
C LYS A 134 3.44 3.09 -4.02
N TRP A 135 2.56 2.30 -4.59
CA TRP A 135 2.66 0.86 -4.58
C TRP A 135 2.02 0.25 -5.84
N THR A 136 2.39 -0.98 -6.10
CA THR A 136 1.95 -1.71 -7.30
C THR A 136 1.08 -2.88 -6.89
N ILE A 137 -0.03 -3.06 -7.59
CA ILE A 137 -0.91 -4.20 -7.39
C ILE A 137 -0.30 -5.42 -8.05
N ASN A 138 -0.08 -6.45 -7.25
CA ASN A 138 0.48 -7.71 -7.69
C ASN A 138 -0.44 -8.87 -7.31
N GLN A 139 -0.43 -9.92 -8.13
CA GLN A 139 -1.06 -11.20 -7.84
C GLN A 139 0.00 -12.27 -8.03
N VAL A 140 0.72 -12.57 -6.95
CA VAL A 140 1.86 -13.50 -6.97
C VAL A 140 1.76 -14.46 -5.79
N VAL A 141 2.08 -15.71 -6.02
CA VAL A 141 2.17 -16.74 -4.98
C VAL A 141 3.44 -17.56 -5.17
N ALA A 142 4.08 -17.94 -4.09
CA ALA A 142 5.18 -18.89 -4.11
C ALA A 142 4.63 -20.31 -4.35
N ARG A 143 5.24 -21.05 -5.29
CA ARG A 143 4.86 -22.44 -5.57
C ARG A 143 5.16 -23.38 -4.41
N LYS A 144 6.07 -22.98 -3.52
CA LYS A 144 6.45 -23.70 -2.30
C LYS A 144 6.65 -22.70 -1.18
N MET A 145 6.16 -23.02 0.00
CA MET A 145 6.32 -22.20 1.20
C MET A 145 7.57 -22.55 2.01
N ASN A 146 8.28 -23.59 1.60
CA ASN A 146 9.54 -24.01 2.23
C ASN A 146 10.52 -24.54 1.20
N GLN A 147 11.81 -24.33 1.47
CA GLN A 147 12.92 -24.93 0.74
C GLN A 147 13.97 -25.36 1.78
N GLY A 148 14.07 -26.67 1.99
CA GLY A 148 14.85 -27.20 3.10
C GLY A 148 14.34 -26.72 4.45
N ARG A 149 15.20 -26.02 5.20
CA ARG A 149 14.89 -25.46 6.53
C ARG A 149 14.55 -23.95 6.49
N VAL A 150 14.32 -23.41 5.30
CA VAL A 150 13.89 -22.03 5.13
C VAL A 150 12.41 -22.02 4.73
N LEU A 151 11.60 -21.27 5.47
CA LEU A 151 10.18 -21.06 5.21
C LEU A 151 9.93 -19.61 4.84
N ILE A 152 8.87 -19.35 4.10
CA ILE A 152 8.41 -17.99 3.80
C ILE A 152 6.94 -17.80 4.18
N ALA A 153 6.59 -16.58 4.58
CA ALA A 153 5.24 -16.23 5.05
C ALA A 153 4.87 -14.79 4.66
N GLY A 154 3.59 -14.48 4.76
CA GLY A 154 3.06 -13.14 4.44
C GLY A 154 3.36 -12.74 2.99
N ASN A 155 3.64 -11.45 2.75
CA ASN A 155 3.89 -10.91 1.40
C ASN A 155 5.16 -11.47 0.73
N ALA A 156 6.05 -12.11 1.46
CA ALA A 156 7.14 -12.88 0.88
C ALA A 156 6.62 -14.12 0.14
N ALA A 157 5.58 -14.75 0.67
CA ALA A 157 4.99 -15.97 0.10
C ALA A 157 3.86 -15.67 -0.90
N HIS A 158 3.05 -14.63 -0.66
CA HIS A 158 1.93 -14.30 -1.52
C HIS A 158 1.59 -12.80 -1.50
N ARG A 159 1.19 -12.27 -2.63
CA ARG A 159 0.72 -10.89 -2.81
C ARG A 159 -0.61 -10.93 -3.52
N HIS A 160 -1.60 -10.34 -2.91
CA HIS A 160 -2.96 -10.30 -3.45
C HIS A 160 -3.34 -8.87 -3.85
N PRO A 161 -4.14 -8.69 -4.91
CA PRO A 161 -4.84 -7.44 -5.11
C PRO A 161 -5.66 -7.10 -3.87
N PRO A 162 -5.74 -5.83 -3.46
CA PRO A 162 -6.40 -5.45 -2.20
C PRO A 162 -7.93 -5.58 -2.23
N ALA A 163 -8.49 -5.98 -3.35
CA ALA A 163 -9.91 -6.28 -3.45
C ALA A 163 -10.30 -7.37 -2.43
N ASN A 164 -11.36 -7.13 -1.68
CA ASN A 164 -11.88 -8.00 -0.62
C ASN A 164 -11.05 -8.07 0.68
N GLY A 165 -10.03 -7.24 0.86
CA GLY A 165 -9.27 -7.18 2.11
C GLY A 165 -8.51 -8.47 2.45
N LEU A 166 -8.01 -9.17 1.45
CA LEU A 166 -7.31 -10.46 1.60
C LEU A 166 -5.79 -10.33 1.71
N GLY A 167 -5.26 -9.10 1.79
CA GLY A 167 -3.83 -8.82 1.90
C GLY A 167 -3.37 -8.61 3.32
#